data_351953496590c59ab4d603cd449ed4fe
#
_entry.id   351953496590c59ab4d603cd449ed4fe
#
_cell.length_a   1.000
_cell.length_b   1.000
_cell.length_c   1.000
_cell.angle_alpha   90.00
_cell.angle_beta   90.00
_cell.angle_gamma   90.00
#
_symmetry.space_group_name_H-M   'P 1'
#
loop_
_entity.id
_entity.type
_entity.pdbx_description
1 polymer ?
#
loop_
_entity_poly.entity_id
_entity_poly.type
_entity_poly.pdbx_seq_one_letter_code
_entity_poly.pdbx_strand_id
1 'polypeptide(L)'
;MNMQQALLQRRLQGKGVSYGKYTLFWNLENVLIVQGGMQNPEILDQTAELRAQLEHHPMYERLTTASALATFMEYHVWAVWDFMSLLKSLQRHLTCVETPWIPTGDPETRFLINEIVVGEESDVDRHGVRMSHFEMYRAAMKGLGASTSAIDAFIDALRNGQSWKDALPTAGAPSACVAFVQGTMSIIERGKPHEIASVFTYGREDVIPTMFLGMLDHVAKGGERVDVEDLRYYLQRHIDVDGDHHGPLAIRMVELLCGDDPVRLEEARVAAEKALQWRLDLWSAVQGACS
;
A
#
# COMPACT_ATOMS: atom_id res chain seq x y z
N MET A 1 -7.60 -17.02 -35.06
CA MET A 1 -8.43 -16.81 -33.87
C MET A 1 -8.49 -18.14 -33.13
N ASN A 2 -7.88 -18.25 -31.94
CA ASN A 2 -7.77 -19.50 -31.18
C ASN A 2 -9.13 -19.82 -30.54
N MET A 3 -9.44 -21.12 -30.38
CA MET A 3 -10.70 -21.64 -29.79
C MET A 3 -11.01 -21.06 -28.40
N GLN A 4 -9.96 -20.72 -27.61
CA GLN A 4 -10.11 -20.03 -26.35
C GLN A 4 -10.60 -18.58 -26.50
N GLN A 5 -10.18 -17.85 -27.52
CA GLN A 5 -10.69 -16.50 -27.82
C GLN A 5 -12.15 -16.52 -28.29
N ALA A 6 -12.55 -17.54 -29.04
CA ALA A 6 -13.94 -17.71 -29.47
C ALA A 6 -14.87 -18.12 -28.32
N LEU A 7 -14.37 -18.89 -27.33
CA LEU A 7 -15.09 -19.23 -26.11
C LEU A 7 -15.21 -18.03 -25.16
N LEU A 8 -14.19 -17.21 -25.08
CA LEU A 8 -14.21 -15.95 -24.31
C LEU A 8 -15.27 -14.98 -24.89
N GLN A 9 -15.32 -14.82 -26.22
CA GLN A 9 -16.30 -13.95 -26.88
C GLN A 9 -17.74 -14.47 -26.73
N ARG A 10 -17.98 -15.79 -26.69
CA ARG A 10 -19.30 -16.34 -26.41
C ARG A 10 -19.72 -16.22 -24.93
N ARG A 11 -18.78 -16.22 -23.98
CA ARG A 11 -19.07 -16.00 -22.55
C ARG A 11 -19.39 -14.53 -22.22
N LEU A 12 -18.94 -13.59 -23.04
CA LEU A 12 -19.20 -12.16 -22.88
C LEU A 12 -20.58 -11.69 -23.40
N GLN A 13 -21.47 -12.59 -23.81
CA GLN A 13 -22.86 -12.26 -24.20
C GLN A 13 -23.83 -12.21 -23.01
N GLY A 14 -23.35 -11.96 -21.78
CA GLY A 14 -24.18 -11.57 -20.66
C GLY A 14 -24.78 -10.18 -20.87
N LYS A 15 -25.97 -9.94 -20.36
CA LYS A 15 -26.64 -8.63 -20.46
C LYS A 15 -25.81 -7.56 -19.75
N GLY A 16 -25.12 -6.73 -20.52
CA GLY A 16 -24.44 -5.56 -20.00
C GLY A 16 -25.46 -4.46 -19.66
N VAL A 17 -25.27 -3.78 -18.54
CA VAL A 17 -26.00 -2.57 -18.18
C VAL A 17 -25.05 -1.40 -18.38
N SER A 18 -25.42 -0.47 -19.28
CA SER A 18 -24.63 0.73 -19.59
C SER A 18 -25.06 1.89 -18.69
N TYR A 19 -24.10 2.47 -17.97
CA TYR A 19 -24.24 3.72 -17.25
C TYR A 19 -23.28 4.75 -17.82
N GLY A 20 -23.82 5.72 -18.56
CA GLY A 20 -23.01 6.74 -19.25
C GLY A 20 -22.03 6.13 -20.25
N LYS A 21 -20.74 6.41 -20.10
CA LYS A 21 -19.66 5.86 -20.94
C LYS A 21 -19.13 4.48 -20.49
N TYR A 22 -19.72 3.85 -19.48
CA TYR A 22 -19.31 2.57 -18.93
C TYR A 22 -20.32 1.48 -19.28
N THR A 23 -19.83 0.28 -19.57
CA THR A 23 -20.66 -0.93 -19.73
C THR A 23 -20.19 -1.99 -18.73
N LEU A 24 -21.09 -2.39 -17.83
CA LEU A 24 -20.87 -3.44 -16.84
C LEU A 24 -21.34 -4.78 -17.40
N PHE A 25 -20.49 -5.79 -17.34
CA PHE A 25 -20.82 -7.16 -17.71
C PHE A 25 -20.78 -8.06 -16.48
N TRP A 26 -21.85 -8.84 -16.26
CA TRP A 26 -21.89 -9.88 -15.23
C TRP A 26 -21.49 -11.22 -15.86
N ASN A 27 -20.55 -11.94 -15.23
CA ASN A 27 -20.36 -13.35 -15.55
C ASN A 27 -20.92 -14.25 -14.42
N LEU A 28 -21.05 -15.57 -14.70
CA LEU A 28 -21.65 -16.54 -13.78
C LEU A 28 -20.84 -16.79 -12.48
N GLU A 29 -19.70 -16.16 -12.33
CA GLU A 29 -18.77 -16.30 -11.18
C GLU A 29 -18.68 -15.03 -10.33
N ASN A 30 -19.63 -14.10 -10.48
CA ASN A 30 -19.68 -12.81 -9.77
C ASN A 30 -18.47 -11.88 -9.97
N VAL A 31 -17.70 -12.04 -11.02
CA VAL A 31 -16.63 -11.10 -11.38
C VAL A 31 -17.21 -9.95 -12.19
N LEU A 32 -17.19 -8.76 -11.66
CA LEU A 32 -17.57 -7.53 -12.35
C LEU A 32 -16.44 -7.13 -13.31
N ILE A 33 -16.60 -7.33 -14.62
CA ILE A 33 -15.66 -6.80 -15.61
C ILE A 33 -16.12 -5.40 -16.01
N VAL A 34 -15.43 -4.39 -15.56
CA VAL A 34 -15.64 -3.01 -15.98
C VAL A 34 -14.86 -2.77 -17.28
N GLN A 35 -15.55 -2.81 -18.42
CA GLN A 35 -14.97 -2.31 -19.69
C GLN A 35 -15.35 -0.84 -19.88
N GLY A 36 -14.35 0.03 -19.91
CA GLY A 36 -14.54 1.45 -20.19
C GLY A 36 -14.20 2.40 -19.02
N GLY A 37 -13.33 2.00 -18.12
CA GLY A 37 -12.68 2.93 -17.18
C GLY A 37 -11.64 3.75 -17.94
N MET A 38 -11.70 5.10 -17.89
CA MET A 38 -10.49 5.89 -18.10
C MET A 38 -9.56 5.52 -16.94
N GLN A 39 -8.60 4.61 -17.20
CA GLN A 39 -7.36 4.67 -16.43
C GLN A 39 -6.87 6.08 -16.67
N ASN A 40 -6.48 6.81 -15.62
CA ASN A 40 -5.73 8.03 -15.85
C ASN A 40 -4.30 7.59 -16.16
N PRO A 41 -3.98 7.24 -17.43
CA PRO A 41 -2.67 6.76 -17.82
C PRO A 41 -1.61 7.81 -17.55
N GLU A 42 -2.04 9.07 -17.42
CA GLU A 42 -1.15 10.22 -17.28
C GLU A 42 -0.33 10.15 -15.97
N ILE A 43 -0.91 9.82 -14.81
CA ILE A 43 -0.13 9.69 -13.56
C ILE A 43 0.78 8.47 -13.62
N LEU A 44 0.29 7.34 -14.12
CA LEU A 44 1.10 6.11 -14.25
C LEU A 44 2.26 6.31 -15.22
N ASP A 45 2.01 6.91 -16.38
CA ASP A 45 3.03 7.18 -17.39
C ASP A 45 4.09 8.16 -16.88
N GLN A 46 3.67 9.22 -16.19
CA GLN A 46 4.58 10.24 -15.65
C GLN A 46 5.40 9.73 -14.45
N THR A 47 4.92 8.72 -13.72
CA THR A 47 5.63 8.09 -12.62
C THR A 47 6.40 6.82 -13.00
N ALA A 48 6.33 6.39 -14.25
CA ALA A 48 6.89 5.12 -14.73
C ALA A 48 8.38 4.98 -14.46
N GLU A 49 9.17 6.05 -14.61
CA GLU A 49 10.62 6.02 -14.34
C GLU A 49 10.92 5.79 -12.85
N LEU A 50 10.22 6.48 -11.94
CA LEU A 50 10.39 6.30 -10.50
C LEU A 50 9.98 4.89 -10.05
N ARG A 51 8.92 4.34 -10.65
CA ARG A 51 8.46 2.98 -10.40
C ARG A 51 9.50 1.96 -10.84
N ALA A 52 10.05 2.11 -12.07
CA ALA A 52 11.11 1.24 -12.57
C ALA A 52 12.38 1.30 -11.69
N GLN A 53 12.74 2.48 -11.17
CA GLN A 53 13.84 2.61 -10.21
C GLN A 53 13.57 1.87 -8.90
N LEU A 54 12.33 1.86 -8.40
CA LEU A 54 11.95 1.08 -7.21
C LEU A 54 12.00 -0.43 -7.46
N GLU A 55 11.45 -0.89 -8.59
CA GLU A 55 11.44 -2.31 -8.96
C GLU A 55 12.84 -2.90 -9.11
N HIS A 56 13.79 -2.12 -9.61
CA HIS A 56 15.17 -2.54 -9.85
C HIS A 56 16.17 -1.94 -8.86
N HIS A 57 15.71 -1.50 -7.67
CA HIS A 57 16.57 -0.84 -6.72
C HIS A 57 17.66 -1.79 -6.20
N PRO A 58 18.97 -1.37 -6.19
CA PRO A 58 20.06 -2.25 -5.77
C PRO A 58 20.00 -2.70 -4.30
N MET A 59 19.13 -2.11 -3.48
CA MET A 59 18.86 -2.56 -2.13
C MET A 59 18.48 -4.04 -2.05
N TYR A 60 17.68 -4.54 -3.03
CA TYR A 60 17.25 -5.95 -3.03
C TYR A 60 18.41 -6.93 -3.08
N GLU A 61 19.49 -6.60 -3.79
CA GLU A 61 20.69 -7.43 -3.86
C GLU A 61 21.42 -7.56 -2.51
N ARG A 62 21.15 -6.65 -1.57
CA ARG A 62 21.73 -6.68 -0.22
C ARG A 62 21.00 -7.61 0.74
N LEU A 63 19.74 -7.94 0.47
CA LEU A 63 18.85 -8.71 1.36
C LEU A 63 19.14 -10.22 1.32
N THR A 64 20.39 -10.62 1.43
CA THR A 64 20.83 -12.01 1.32
C THR A 64 21.20 -12.67 2.66
N THR A 65 21.24 -11.90 3.75
CA THR A 65 21.55 -12.38 5.09
C THR A 65 20.45 -12.01 6.09
N ALA A 66 20.37 -12.75 7.20
CA ALA A 66 19.45 -12.45 8.30
C ALA A 66 19.64 -11.04 8.85
N SER A 67 20.89 -10.59 8.99
CA SER A 67 21.21 -9.26 9.47
C SER A 67 20.73 -8.17 8.52
N ALA A 68 20.90 -8.34 7.21
CA ALA A 68 20.42 -7.38 6.21
C ALA A 68 18.88 -7.32 6.19
N LEU A 69 18.21 -8.47 6.30
CA LEU A 69 16.75 -8.52 6.43
C LEU A 69 16.26 -7.84 7.71
N ALA A 70 16.93 -8.08 8.84
CA ALA A 70 16.60 -7.41 10.09
C ALA A 70 16.72 -5.89 9.95
N THR A 71 17.83 -5.41 9.37
CA THR A 71 18.05 -3.99 9.07
C THR A 71 16.93 -3.44 8.16
N PHE A 72 16.60 -4.14 7.06
CA PHE A 72 15.49 -3.74 6.20
C PHE A 72 14.19 -3.60 7.00
N MET A 73 13.85 -4.58 7.83
CA MET A 73 12.60 -4.57 8.60
C MET A 73 12.55 -3.42 9.60
N GLU A 74 13.67 -3.02 10.21
CA GLU A 74 13.77 -1.87 11.12
C GLU A 74 13.49 -0.53 10.44
N TYR A 75 13.75 -0.43 9.14
CA TYR A 75 13.38 0.72 8.31
C TYR A 75 11.96 0.60 7.77
N HIS A 76 11.57 -0.57 7.26
CA HIS A 76 10.30 -0.75 6.58
C HIS A 76 9.10 -0.70 7.52
N VAL A 77 9.25 -1.05 8.80
CA VAL A 77 8.16 -0.99 9.79
C VAL A 77 7.51 0.40 9.88
N TRP A 78 8.26 1.46 9.60
CA TRP A 78 7.73 2.82 9.55
C TRP A 78 6.79 3.05 8.37
N ALA A 79 7.07 2.41 7.23
CA ALA A 79 6.20 2.43 6.06
C ALA A 79 4.93 1.58 6.27
N VAL A 80 5.01 0.50 7.06
CA VAL A 80 3.85 -0.30 7.47
C VAL A 80 2.95 0.51 8.41
N TRP A 81 3.53 1.27 9.34
CA TRP A 81 2.76 2.13 10.23
C TRP A 81 2.12 3.32 9.49
N ASP A 82 2.84 3.97 8.59
CA ASP A 82 2.33 5.16 7.90
C ASP A 82 1.22 4.82 6.89
N PHE A 83 1.27 3.61 6.31
CA PHE A 83 0.20 3.07 5.47
C PHE A 83 -1.14 3.07 6.22
N MET A 84 -1.16 2.57 7.45
CA MET A 84 -2.37 2.58 8.28
C MET A 84 -2.86 4.02 8.55
N SER A 85 -1.95 4.98 8.69
CA SER A 85 -2.32 6.39 8.87
C SER A 85 -2.97 6.98 7.63
N LEU A 86 -2.47 6.66 6.42
CA LEU A 86 -3.10 7.02 5.14
C LEU A 86 -4.49 6.39 5.02
N LEU A 87 -4.61 5.09 5.25
CA LEU A 87 -5.85 4.33 5.18
C LEU A 87 -6.91 4.90 6.13
N LYS A 88 -6.55 5.18 7.38
CA LYS A 88 -7.46 5.78 8.37
C LYS A 88 -7.86 7.21 8.00
N SER A 89 -6.95 7.98 7.40
CA SER A 89 -7.30 9.29 6.88
C SER A 89 -8.30 9.19 5.72
N LEU A 90 -8.11 8.26 4.78
CA LEU A 90 -9.08 8.01 3.71
C LEU A 90 -10.42 7.53 4.25
N GLN A 91 -10.42 6.60 5.24
CA GLN A 91 -11.66 6.14 5.87
C GLN A 91 -12.46 7.30 6.45
N ARG A 92 -11.81 8.25 7.13
CA ARG A 92 -12.46 9.44 7.70
C ARG A 92 -13.00 10.40 6.65
N HIS A 93 -12.33 10.55 5.49
CA HIS A 93 -12.76 11.47 4.44
C HIS A 93 -13.84 10.87 3.52
N LEU A 94 -13.79 9.55 3.29
CA LEU A 94 -14.57 8.89 2.23
C LEU A 94 -15.72 8.04 2.78
N THR A 95 -15.75 7.84 4.11
CA THR A 95 -16.84 7.12 4.80
C THR A 95 -17.37 7.96 5.97
N CYS A 96 -18.41 7.48 6.64
CA CYS A 96 -18.85 8.08 7.89
C CYS A 96 -18.44 7.22 9.07
N VAL A 97 -17.52 7.72 9.90
CA VAL A 97 -17.06 7.09 11.15
C VAL A 97 -17.65 7.79 12.40
N GLU A 98 -18.54 8.74 12.20
CA GLU A 98 -19.16 9.53 13.25
C GLU A 98 -20.57 9.03 13.61
N THR A 99 -21.07 9.45 14.77
CA THR A 99 -22.45 9.22 15.22
C THR A 99 -23.16 10.55 15.45
N PRO A 100 -24.42 10.71 14.96
CA PRO A 100 -25.23 9.74 14.20
C PRO A 100 -24.68 9.49 12.79
N TRP A 101 -24.80 8.23 12.31
CA TRP A 101 -24.31 7.84 11.00
C TRP A 101 -25.16 8.44 9.86
N ILE A 102 -24.49 8.91 8.83
CA ILE A 102 -25.10 9.30 7.54
C ILE A 102 -24.33 8.65 6.39
N PRO A 103 -24.99 8.23 5.28
CA PRO A 103 -24.30 7.72 4.11
C PRO A 103 -23.47 8.83 3.45
N THR A 104 -22.16 8.62 3.33
CA THR A 104 -21.20 9.61 2.83
C THR A 104 -20.39 9.04 1.68
N GLY A 105 -20.07 9.87 0.68
CA GLY A 105 -19.17 9.52 -0.42
C GLY A 105 -19.75 8.52 -1.44
N ASP A 106 -18.92 8.11 -2.37
CA ASP A 106 -19.24 7.14 -3.41
C ASP A 106 -19.31 5.72 -2.83
N PRO A 107 -20.31 4.89 -3.21
CA PRO A 107 -20.46 3.54 -2.65
C PRO A 107 -19.28 2.58 -2.91
N GLU A 108 -18.71 2.61 -4.11
CA GLU A 108 -17.59 1.74 -4.49
C GLU A 108 -16.33 2.13 -3.73
N THR A 109 -16.08 3.44 -3.59
CA THR A 109 -14.97 3.95 -2.80
C THR A 109 -15.11 3.59 -1.32
N ARG A 110 -16.34 3.67 -0.76
CA ARG A 110 -16.60 3.21 0.63
C ARG A 110 -16.34 1.72 0.80
N PHE A 111 -16.79 0.91 -0.17
CA PHE A 111 -16.56 -0.53 -0.16
C PHE A 111 -15.06 -0.81 -0.13
N LEU A 112 -14.29 -0.27 -1.09
CA LEU A 112 -12.84 -0.45 -1.17
C LEU A 112 -12.14 -0.11 0.16
N ILE A 113 -12.38 1.09 0.70
CA ILE A 113 -11.70 1.52 1.92
C ILE A 113 -12.06 0.64 3.12
N ASN A 114 -13.33 0.23 3.27
CA ASN A 114 -13.72 -0.63 4.38
C ASN A 114 -13.20 -2.06 4.22
N GLU A 115 -13.11 -2.59 3.00
CA GLU A 115 -12.51 -3.89 2.70
C GLU A 115 -11.03 -3.91 3.08
N ILE A 116 -10.26 -2.91 2.65
CA ILE A 116 -8.84 -2.77 3.01
C ILE A 116 -8.68 -2.60 4.53
N VAL A 117 -9.54 -1.79 5.18
CA VAL A 117 -9.51 -1.65 6.66
C VAL A 117 -9.74 -2.99 7.36
N VAL A 118 -10.65 -3.83 6.87
CA VAL A 118 -10.89 -5.17 7.46
C VAL A 118 -9.66 -6.04 7.29
N GLY A 119 -9.02 -6.05 6.12
CA GLY A 119 -7.79 -6.78 5.87
C GLY A 119 -6.64 -6.30 6.75
N GLU A 120 -6.40 -4.99 6.78
CA GLU A 120 -5.24 -4.42 7.45
C GLU A 120 -5.32 -4.44 8.99
N GLU A 121 -6.51 -4.20 9.56
CA GLU A 121 -6.67 -4.13 11.03
C GLU A 121 -7.02 -5.46 11.70
N SER A 122 -7.57 -6.42 10.98
CA SER A 122 -8.21 -7.61 11.58
C SER A 122 -8.06 -8.87 10.76
N ASP A 123 -6.96 -9.01 10.07
CA ASP A 123 -6.60 -10.23 9.35
C ASP A 123 -6.23 -11.38 10.32
N VAL A 124 -5.83 -12.50 9.80
CA VAL A 124 -5.35 -13.65 10.56
C VAL A 124 -3.88 -13.92 10.22
N ASP A 125 -3.07 -14.21 11.25
CA ASP A 125 -1.71 -14.70 11.05
C ASP A 125 -1.69 -16.15 10.55
N ARG A 126 -0.52 -16.69 10.28
CA ARG A 126 -0.35 -18.09 9.84
C ARG A 126 -0.81 -19.14 10.87
N HIS A 127 -1.09 -18.74 12.09
CA HIS A 127 -1.60 -19.60 13.18
C HIS A 127 -3.11 -19.44 13.38
N GLY A 128 -3.78 -18.60 12.57
CA GLY A 128 -5.21 -18.33 12.70
C GLY A 128 -5.57 -17.33 13.79
N VAL A 129 -4.61 -16.59 14.32
CA VAL A 129 -4.83 -15.55 15.34
C VAL A 129 -5.14 -14.21 14.65
N ARG A 130 -6.21 -13.55 15.08
CA ARG A 130 -6.58 -12.22 14.58
C ARG A 130 -5.59 -11.17 15.05
N MET A 131 -5.05 -10.40 14.09
CA MET A 131 -4.18 -9.25 14.35
C MET A 131 -4.10 -8.34 13.13
N SER A 132 -3.63 -7.12 13.32
CA SER A 132 -3.34 -6.19 12.23
C SER A 132 -2.05 -6.59 11.49
N HIS A 133 -1.93 -6.17 10.23
CA HIS A 133 -0.70 -6.35 9.46
C HIS A 133 0.51 -5.70 10.15
N PHE A 134 0.32 -4.57 10.82
CA PHE A 134 1.37 -3.95 11.62
C PHE A 134 1.84 -4.85 12.79
N GLU A 135 0.92 -5.52 13.50
CA GLU A 135 1.25 -6.48 14.55
C GLU A 135 1.93 -7.74 14.01
N MET A 136 1.45 -8.27 12.86
CA MET A 136 2.11 -9.38 12.15
C MET A 136 3.54 -9.03 11.76
N TYR A 137 3.75 -7.84 11.20
CA TYR A 137 5.07 -7.38 10.80
C TYR A 137 6.03 -7.28 12.00
N ARG A 138 5.55 -6.73 13.11
CA ARG A 138 6.35 -6.66 14.35
C ARG A 138 6.63 -8.04 14.94
N ALA A 139 5.71 -8.99 14.85
CA ALA A 139 5.96 -10.37 15.24
C ALA A 139 7.05 -11.02 14.37
N ALA A 140 6.98 -10.83 13.05
CA ALA A 140 8.01 -11.28 12.11
C ALA A 140 9.38 -10.63 12.38
N MET A 141 9.43 -9.33 12.72
CA MET A 141 10.65 -8.64 13.15
C MET A 141 11.30 -9.35 14.36
N LYS A 142 10.51 -9.64 15.39
CA LYS A 142 11.00 -10.32 16.61
C LYS A 142 11.50 -11.73 16.31
N GLY A 143 10.78 -12.48 15.46
CA GLY A 143 11.17 -13.81 15.02
C GLY A 143 12.53 -13.82 14.30
N LEU A 144 12.80 -12.79 13.50
CA LEU A 144 14.07 -12.60 12.79
C LEU A 144 15.19 -11.99 13.65
N GLY A 145 14.89 -11.51 14.86
CA GLY A 145 15.84 -10.81 15.74
C GLY A 145 16.05 -9.34 15.39
N ALA A 146 15.19 -8.74 14.55
CA ALA A 146 15.18 -7.32 14.28
C ALA A 146 14.68 -6.51 15.48
N SER A 147 15.24 -5.32 15.70
CA SER A 147 14.84 -4.46 16.81
C SER A 147 13.49 -3.78 16.54
N THR A 148 12.56 -3.91 17.48
CA THR A 148 11.29 -3.17 17.47
C THR A 148 11.33 -1.95 18.41
N SER A 149 12.46 -1.67 19.08
CA SER A 149 12.52 -0.70 20.17
C SER A 149 12.13 0.72 19.74
N ALA A 150 12.57 1.18 18.56
CA ALA A 150 12.25 2.51 18.08
C ALA A 150 10.77 2.67 17.74
N ILE A 151 10.19 1.73 17.00
CA ILE A 151 8.77 1.78 16.65
C ILE A 151 7.87 1.57 17.87
N ASP A 152 8.28 0.71 18.83
CA ASP A 152 7.55 0.51 20.06
C ASP A 152 7.54 1.78 20.92
N ALA A 153 8.70 2.44 21.08
CA ALA A 153 8.79 3.72 21.79
C ALA A 153 7.90 4.81 21.17
N PHE A 154 7.86 4.87 19.83
CA PHE A 154 6.98 5.79 19.11
C PHE A 154 5.50 5.51 19.39
N ILE A 155 5.07 4.24 19.26
CA ILE A 155 3.68 3.86 19.50
C ILE A 155 3.28 4.12 20.95
N ASP A 156 4.15 3.86 21.90
CA ASP A 156 3.88 4.10 23.32
C ASP A 156 3.78 5.61 23.64
N ALA A 157 4.59 6.44 22.98
CA ALA A 157 4.47 7.90 23.08
C ALA A 157 3.11 8.39 22.56
N LEU A 158 2.64 7.88 21.41
CA LEU A 158 1.32 8.18 20.87
C LEU A 158 0.19 7.72 21.80
N ARG A 159 0.28 6.53 22.38
CA ARG A 159 -0.70 6.00 23.37
C ARG A 159 -0.78 6.89 24.61
N ASN A 160 0.34 7.49 25.01
CA ASN A 160 0.42 8.42 26.13
C ASN A 160 -0.02 9.85 25.76
N GLY A 161 -0.59 10.05 24.56
CA GLY A 161 -1.15 11.34 24.11
C GLY A 161 -0.12 12.32 23.55
N GLN A 162 1.14 11.90 23.34
CA GLN A 162 2.13 12.74 22.67
C GLN A 162 1.77 12.88 21.19
N SER A 163 2.00 14.06 20.62
CA SER A 163 1.79 14.25 19.18
C SER A 163 2.80 13.44 18.36
N TRP A 164 2.45 13.01 17.15
CA TRP A 164 3.40 12.32 16.29
C TRP A 164 4.63 13.18 15.96
N LYS A 165 4.47 14.51 15.91
CA LYS A 165 5.55 15.46 15.63
C LYS A 165 6.61 15.49 16.72
N ASP A 166 6.18 15.32 17.97
CA ASP A 166 7.06 15.31 19.13
C ASP A 166 7.62 13.91 19.39
N ALA A 167 6.82 12.87 19.18
CA ALA A 167 7.20 11.47 19.39
C ALA A 167 8.23 10.96 18.38
N LEU A 168 8.04 11.27 17.08
CA LEU A 168 8.85 10.73 16.01
C LEU A 168 10.35 11.06 16.11
N PRO A 169 10.79 12.30 16.38
CA PRO A 169 12.22 12.61 16.52
C PRO A 169 12.88 11.96 17.74
N THR A 170 12.09 11.62 18.78
CA THR A 170 12.61 11.11 20.06
C THR A 170 12.57 9.58 20.14
N ALA A 171 11.91 8.92 19.21
CA ALA A 171 11.75 7.46 19.22
C ALA A 171 13.01 6.68 18.82
N GLY A 172 14.06 7.33 18.33
CA GLY A 172 15.27 6.67 17.86
C GLY A 172 15.16 6.10 16.44
N ALA A 173 14.17 6.57 15.65
CA ALA A 173 14.02 6.17 14.25
C ALA A 173 15.22 6.65 13.40
N PRO A 174 15.65 5.86 12.39
CA PRO A 174 16.60 6.36 11.40
C PRO A 174 16.08 7.61 10.69
N SER A 175 16.99 8.55 10.36
CA SER A 175 16.61 9.85 9.77
C SER A 175 15.79 9.71 8.48
N ALA A 176 16.08 8.70 7.66
CA ALA A 176 15.31 8.41 6.45
C ALA A 176 13.87 7.98 6.78
N CYS A 177 13.65 7.20 7.84
CA CYS A 177 12.32 6.83 8.31
C CYS A 177 11.56 8.04 8.83
N VAL A 178 12.24 8.93 9.58
CA VAL A 178 11.66 10.20 10.03
C VAL A 178 11.19 11.02 8.83
N ALA A 179 12.03 11.21 7.82
CA ALA A 179 11.70 11.99 6.62
C ALA A 179 10.52 11.36 5.85
N PHE A 180 10.50 10.02 5.71
CA PHE A 180 9.44 9.28 5.05
C PHE A 180 8.08 9.50 5.74
N VAL A 181 8.02 9.28 7.05
CA VAL A 181 6.79 9.48 7.84
C VAL A 181 6.35 10.94 7.83
N GLN A 182 7.27 11.90 7.98
CA GLN A 182 6.95 13.33 7.89
C GLN A 182 6.36 13.71 6.54
N GLY A 183 6.89 13.15 5.45
CA GLY A 183 6.34 13.32 4.11
C GLY A 183 4.87 12.90 4.05
N THR A 184 4.57 11.68 4.45
CA THR A 184 3.20 11.13 4.48
C THR A 184 2.27 11.95 5.39
N MET A 185 2.68 12.22 6.61
CA MET A 185 1.86 12.96 7.56
C MET A 185 1.60 14.41 7.10
N SER A 186 2.53 15.02 6.35
CA SER A 186 2.30 16.34 5.76
C SER A 186 1.20 16.35 4.70
N ILE A 187 1.04 15.27 3.93
CA ILE A 187 -0.06 15.09 2.98
C ILE A 187 -1.38 14.92 3.72
N ILE A 188 -1.40 14.07 4.76
CA ILE A 188 -2.58 13.84 5.59
C ILE A 188 -3.06 15.16 6.23
N GLU A 189 -2.16 15.96 6.79
CA GLU A 189 -2.48 17.22 7.44
C GLU A 189 -3.01 18.30 6.49
N ARG A 190 -2.66 18.25 5.20
CA ARG A 190 -3.27 19.14 4.20
C ARG A 190 -4.75 18.85 3.98
N GLY A 191 -5.20 17.64 4.31
CA GLY A 191 -6.60 17.25 4.30
C GLY A 191 -7.26 17.23 2.91
N LYS A 192 -6.47 17.04 1.84
CA LYS A 192 -6.96 16.95 0.46
C LYS A 192 -7.13 15.49 0.07
N PRO A 193 -8.38 14.96 -0.03
CA PRO A 193 -8.60 13.53 -0.25
C PRO A 193 -7.93 12.97 -1.51
N HIS A 194 -7.88 13.74 -2.61
CA HIS A 194 -7.23 13.31 -3.86
C HIS A 194 -5.71 13.18 -3.74
N GLU A 195 -5.04 14.05 -2.95
CA GLU A 195 -3.60 13.91 -2.68
C GLU A 195 -3.33 12.69 -1.78
N ILE A 196 -4.15 12.48 -0.73
CA ILE A 196 -4.03 11.34 0.19
C ILE A 196 -4.27 10.03 -0.57
N ALA A 197 -5.33 9.98 -1.39
CA ALA A 197 -5.64 8.82 -2.24
C ALA A 197 -4.52 8.54 -3.24
N SER A 198 -3.93 9.57 -3.83
CA SER A 198 -2.82 9.42 -4.77
C SER A 198 -1.56 8.84 -4.11
N VAL A 199 -1.18 9.32 -2.92
CA VAL A 199 -0.07 8.75 -2.14
C VAL A 199 -0.35 7.30 -1.76
N PHE A 200 -1.58 7.00 -1.33
CA PHE A 200 -2.02 5.65 -1.00
C PHE A 200 -1.93 4.72 -2.21
N THR A 201 -2.54 5.10 -3.33
CA THR A 201 -2.60 4.28 -4.55
C THR A 201 -1.22 4.09 -5.17
N TYR A 202 -0.62 5.17 -5.66
CA TYR A 202 0.61 5.10 -6.48
C TYR A 202 1.88 4.94 -5.65
N GLY A 203 1.89 5.39 -4.42
CA GLY A 203 3.05 5.29 -3.52
C GLY A 203 3.06 4.05 -2.63
N ARG A 204 1.96 3.28 -2.57
CA ARG A 204 1.79 2.12 -1.68
C ARG A 204 1.17 0.94 -2.42
N GLU A 205 -0.14 0.89 -2.59
CA GLU A 205 -0.90 -0.25 -3.11
C GLU A 205 -0.36 -0.82 -4.43
N ASP A 206 -0.10 0.05 -5.38
CA ASP A 206 0.28 -0.35 -6.73
C ASP A 206 1.74 -0.84 -6.84
N VAL A 207 2.64 -0.42 -5.93
CA VAL A 207 4.06 -0.82 -5.97
C VAL A 207 4.42 -1.94 -4.99
N ILE A 208 3.63 -2.16 -3.94
CA ILE A 208 3.91 -3.15 -2.90
C ILE A 208 4.01 -4.57 -3.44
N PRO A 209 3.09 -5.10 -4.28
CA PRO A 209 3.17 -6.47 -4.76
C PRO A 209 4.47 -6.75 -5.52
N THR A 210 4.87 -5.87 -6.44
CA THR A 210 6.10 -6.04 -7.23
C THR A 210 7.35 -5.98 -6.36
N MET A 211 7.41 -5.07 -5.39
CA MET A 211 8.52 -4.96 -4.43
C MET A 211 8.64 -6.23 -3.59
N PHE A 212 7.53 -6.77 -3.10
CA PHE A 212 7.52 -7.96 -2.25
C PHE A 212 7.90 -9.23 -3.02
N LEU A 213 7.49 -9.37 -4.28
CA LEU A 213 7.97 -10.45 -5.16
C LEU A 213 9.49 -10.42 -5.31
N GLY A 214 10.07 -9.24 -5.58
CA GLY A 214 11.52 -9.05 -5.65
C GLY A 214 12.23 -9.46 -4.36
N MET A 215 11.69 -9.12 -3.22
CA MET A 215 12.24 -9.50 -1.90
C MET A 215 12.19 -11.01 -1.66
N LEU A 216 11.03 -11.65 -1.92
CA LEU A 216 10.88 -13.10 -1.73
C LEU A 216 11.89 -13.89 -2.55
N ASP A 217 12.17 -13.45 -3.78
CA ASP A 217 13.18 -14.08 -4.65
C ASP A 217 14.59 -14.00 -4.06
N HIS A 218 14.96 -12.91 -3.42
CA HIS A 218 16.29 -12.74 -2.80
C HIS A 218 16.40 -13.50 -1.48
N VAL A 219 15.39 -13.47 -0.63
CA VAL A 219 15.31 -14.25 0.61
C VAL A 219 15.42 -15.76 0.32
N ALA A 220 14.78 -16.23 -0.76
CA ALA A 220 14.86 -17.64 -1.15
C ALA A 220 16.27 -18.07 -1.64
N LYS A 221 17.08 -17.15 -2.16
CA LYS A 221 18.45 -17.39 -2.65
C LYS A 221 19.50 -17.29 -1.54
N GLY A 222 19.18 -16.64 -0.42
CA GLY A 222 20.05 -16.52 0.75
C GLY A 222 20.30 -17.91 1.37
N GLY A 223 21.56 -18.35 1.43
CA GLY A 223 21.92 -19.72 1.88
C GLY A 223 21.83 -19.93 3.41
N GLU A 224 21.49 -18.93 4.21
CA GLU A 224 21.32 -19.06 5.65
C GLU A 224 19.94 -19.65 5.99
N ARG A 225 19.94 -20.65 6.89
CA ARG A 225 18.70 -21.18 7.49
C ARG A 225 18.16 -20.18 8.52
N VAL A 226 17.51 -19.13 8.05
CA VAL A 226 16.81 -18.17 8.92
C VAL A 226 15.33 -18.53 8.92
N ASP A 227 14.70 -18.48 10.08
CA ASP A 227 13.25 -18.63 10.17
C ASP A 227 12.59 -17.32 9.69
N VAL A 228 12.23 -17.32 8.42
CA VAL A 228 11.56 -16.19 7.73
C VAL A 228 10.09 -16.49 7.45
N GLU A 229 9.53 -17.53 8.05
CA GLU A 229 8.18 -18.00 7.71
C GLU A 229 7.10 -16.95 8.01
N ASP A 230 7.23 -16.20 9.12
CA ASP A 230 6.29 -15.11 9.43
C ASP A 230 6.41 -13.96 8.44
N LEU A 231 7.64 -13.57 8.07
CA LEU A 231 7.88 -12.56 7.04
C LEU A 231 7.37 -13.02 5.67
N ARG A 232 7.65 -14.27 5.29
CA ARG A 232 7.18 -14.87 4.05
C ARG A 232 5.65 -14.88 3.99
N TYR A 233 4.99 -15.28 5.06
CA TYR A 233 3.53 -15.26 5.14
C TYR A 233 2.98 -13.85 4.97
N TYR A 234 3.57 -12.87 5.67
CA TYR A 234 3.19 -11.46 5.57
C TYR A 234 3.31 -10.95 4.12
N LEU A 235 4.45 -11.18 3.46
CA LEU A 235 4.68 -10.74 2.08
C LEU A 235 3.73 -11.42 1.09
N GLN A 236 3.56 -12.74 1.22
CA GLN A 236 2.67 -13.51 0.35
C GLN A 236 1.20 -13.09 0.52
N ARG A 237 0.79 -12.81 1.76
CA ARG A 237 -0.57 -12.34 2.05
C ARG A 237 -0.91 -11.06 1.32
N HIS A 238 0.02 -10.08 1.28
CA HIS A 238 -0.17 -8.84 0.53
C HIS A 238 -0.23 -9.08 -0.98
N ILE A 239 0.64 -9.95 -1.52
CA ILE A 239 0.63 -10.29 -2.95
C ILE A 239 -0.72 -10.90 -3.35
N ASP A 240 -1.25 -11.81 -2.53
CA ASP A 240 -2.49 -12.54 -2.82
C ASP A 240 -3.73 -11.64 -2.72
N VAL A 241 -3.74 -10.66 -1.83
CA VAL A 241 -4.91 -9.78 -1.58
C VAL A 241 -4.87 -8.53 -2.47
N ASP A 242 -3.71 -7.89 -2.59
CA ASP A 242 -3.59 -6.57 -3.23
C ASP A 242 -3.47 -6.65 -4.75
N GLY A 243 -2.92 -7.78 -5.29
CA GLY A 243 -2.54 -7.88 -6.70
C GLY A 243 -3.68 -7.81 -7.70
N ASP A 244 -4.84 -8.41 -7.41
CA ASP A 244 -5.92 -8.60 -8.40
C ASP A 244 -7.13 -7.67 -8.17
N HIS A 245 -7.36 -7.15 -6.97
CA HIS A 245 -8.58 -6.40 -6.63
C HIS A 245 -8.34 -4.95 -6.20
N HIS A 246 -7.39 -4.69 -5.32
CA HIS A 246 -7.22 -3.37 -4.71
C HIS A 246 -6.64 -2.33 -5.67
N GLY A 247 -5.65 -2.69 -6.48
CA GLY A 247 -4.96 -1.76 -7.39
C GLY A 247 -5.90 -1.01 -8.36
N PRO A 248 -6.71 -1.71 -9.18
CA PRO A 248 -7.66 -1.05 -10.10
C PRO A 248 -8.70 -0.19 -9.38
N LEU A 249 -9.20 -0.62 -8.23
CA LEU A 249 -10.17 0.15 -7.44
C LEU A 249 -9.55 1.37 -6.78
N ALA A 250 -8.29 1.27 -6.34
CA ALA A 250 -7.54 2.40 -5.78
C ALA A 250 -7.26 3.47 -6.84
N ILE A 251 -6.90 3.09 -8.07
CA ILE A 251 -6.77 4.02 -9.20
C ILE A 251 -8.13 4.70 -9.47
N ARG A 252 -9.21 3.92 -9.48
CA ARG A 252 -10.55 4.45 -9.67
C ARG A 252 -10.95 5.44 -8.58
N MET A 253 -10.55 5.23 -7.34
CA MET A 253 -10.77 6.18 -6.24
C MET A 253 -10.10 7.53 -6.53
N VAL A 254 -8.85 7.54 -7.01
CA VAL A 254 -8.15 8.79 -7.37
C VAL A 254 -8.88 9.50 -8.51
N GLU A 255 -9.32 8.78 -9.55
CA GLU A 255 -10.09 9.35 -10.66
C GLU A 255 -11.38 10.01 -10.20
N LEU A 256 -12.14 9.34 -9.31
CA LEU A 256 -13.39 9.89 -8.77
C LEU A 256 -13.15 11.15 -7.94
N LEU A 257 -12.08 11.19 -7.17
CA LEU A 257 -11.74 12.32 -6.31
C LEU A 257 -11.19 13.53 -7.10
N CYS A 258 -10.48 13.29 -8.19
CA CYS A 258 -9.99 14.34 -9.07
C CYS A 258 -11.09 14.85 -10.01
N GLY A 259 -11.92 13.95 -10.54
CA GLY A 259 -12.88 14.28 -11.61
C GLY A 259 -12.16 14.85 -12.82
N ASP A 260 -12.75 15.86 -13.44
CA ASP A 260 -12.17 16.58 -14.59
C ASP A 260 -11.46 17.88 -14.14
N ASP A 261 -11.13 18.04 -12.86
CA ASP A 261 -10.46 19.23 -12.31
C ASP A 261 -8.95 19.14 -12.56
N PRO A 262 -8.39 19.98 -13.45
CA PRO A 262 -6.96 19.92 -13.80
C PRO A 262 -6.04 20.27 -12.63
N VAL A 263 -6.53 21.05 -11.65
CA VAL A 263 -5.75 21.38 -10.44
C VAL A 263 -5.61 20.17 -9.54
N ARG A 264 -6.71 19.43 -9.33
CA ARG A 264 -6.69 18.20 -8.52
C ARG A 264 -5.87 17.09 -9.17
N LEU A 265 -5.95 16.97 -10.52
CA LEU A 265 -5.14 16.02 -11.28
C LEU A 265 -3.65 16.30 -11.10
N GLU A 266 -3.24 17.56 -11.23
CA GLU A 266 -1.84 17.96 -11.03
C GLU A 266 -1.38 17.79 -9.59
N GLU A 267 -2.21 18.15 -8.60
CA GLU A 267 -1.92 17.93 -7.18
C GLU A 267 -1.77 16.42 -6.86
N ALA A 268 -2.62 15.56 -7.40
CA ALA A 268 -2.54 14.12 -7.27
C ALA A 268 -1.26 13.56 -7.91
N ARG A 269 -0.90 14.03 -9.12
CA ARG A 269 0.34 13.66 -9.81
C ARG A 269 1.58 14.00 -8.97
N VAL A 270 1.67 15.24 -8.51
CA VAL A 270 2.80 15.69 -7.67
C VAL A 270 2.87 14.91 -6.35
N ALA A 271 1.72 14.54 -5.78
CA ALA A 271 1.68 13.73 -4.56
C ALA A 271 2.19 12.30 -4.82
N ALA A 272 1.85 11.69 -5.95
CA ALA A 272 2.37 10.37 -6.37
C ALA A 272 3.88 10.39 -6.55
N GLU A 273 4.42 11.36 -7.29
CA GLU A 273 5.86 11.50 -7.50
C GLU A 273 6.62 11.64 -6.17
N LYS A 274 6.14 12.48 -5.26
CA LYS A 274 6.75 12.63 -3.94
C LYS A 274 6.73 11.32 -3.14
N ALA A 275 5.62 10.60 -3.17
CA ALA A 275 5.50 9.34 -2.44
C ALA A 275 6.48 8.29 -2.93
N LEU A 276 6.68 8.19 -4.25
CA LEU A 276 7.65 7.30 -4.87
C LEU A 276 9.10 7.74 -4.56
N GLN A 277 9.39 9.05 -4.60
CA GLN A 277 10.71 9.56 -4.25
C GLN A 277 11.06 9.28 -2.78
N TRP A 278 10.14 9.51 -1.83
CA TRP A 278 10.37 9.16 -0.43
C TRP A 278 10.65 7.65 -0.26
N ARG A 279 10.01 6.80 -1.04
CA ARG A 279 10.28 5.36 -1.02
C ARG A 279 11.67 5.04 -1.56
N LEU A 280 12.11 5.68 -2.64
CA LEU A 280 13.47 5.55 -3.18
C LEU A 280 14.52 6.00 -2.18
N ASP A 281 14.29 7.13 -1.51
CA ASP A 281 15.20 7.65 -0.48
C ASP A 281 15.29 6.68 0.72
N LEU A 282 14.16 6.09 1.12
CA LEU A 282 14.13 5.07 2.17
C LEU A 282 14.91 3.81 1.76
N TRP A 283 14.73 3.31 0.53
CA TRP A 283 15.46 2.16 0.00
C TRP A 283 16.96 2.40 -0.10
N SER A 284 17.34 3.61 -0.53
CA SER A 284 18.76 4.02 -0.59
C SER A 284 19.39 4.05 0.80
N ALA A 285 18.65 4.50 1.81
CA ALA A 285 19.11 4.49 3.19
C ALA A 285 19.26 3.06 3.74
N VAL A 286 18.33 2.15 3.43
CA VAL A 286 18.46 0.72 3.76
C VAL A 286 19.70 0.12 3.09
N GLN A 287 19.92 0.38 1.80
CA GLN A 287 21.10 -0.10 1.07
C GLN A 287 22.40 0.34 1.76
N GLY A 288 22.47 1.60 2.21
CA GLY A 288 23.63 2.12 2.95
C GLY A 288 23.80 1.49 4.34
N ALA A 289 22.71 1.06 4.99
CA ALA A 289 22.74 0.44 6.31
C ALA A 289 23.04 -1.08 6.28
N CYS A 290 22.78 -1.75 5.16
CA CYS A 290 23.07 -3.18 4.93
C CYS A 290 24.52 -3.45 4.48
N SER A 291 25.48 -2.66 4.90
CA SER A 291 26.92 -2.81 4.52
C SER A 291 27.68 -3.80 5.40
#